data_9fda714b0c4a046f754a34192d370373
#
_entry.id   9fda714b0c4a046f754a34192d370373
#
_cell.length_a   1.000
_cell.length_b   1.000
_cell.length_c   1.000
_cell.angle_alpha   90.00
_cell.angle_beta   90.00
_cell.angle_gamma   90.00
#
_symmetry.space_group_name_H-M   'P 1'
#
loop_
_entity.id
_entity.type
_entity.pdbx_description
1 polymer ?
#
loop_
_entity_poly.entity_id
_entity_poly.type
_entity_poly.pdbx_seq_one_letter_code
_entity_poly.pdbx_strand_id
1 'polypeptide(L)'
;MALDRQTIAKRYGKALFEVVQEKDVRSDVLLELAEIKKIIDAEPKFITFMTSPSIKQEDKLAMIKHITDGASEVTTNLLDMLFDYGRIANLEDVIDEFNRLNDEFEKTVRVKVTTAIELDEDQKEK
;
A
#
# COMPACT_ATOMS: atom_id res chain seq x y z
N MET A 1 -7.85 11.00 21.45
CA MET A 1 -6.61 10.24 21.61
C MET A 1 -6.04 9.87 20.25
N ALA A 2 -4.78 10.21 19.99
CA ALA A 2 -4.15 9.89 18.72
C ALA A 2 -3.82 8.40 18.66
N LEU A 3 -4.11 7.77 17.52
CA LEU A 3 -3.70 6.40 17.28
C LEU A 3 -2.18 6.34 17.06
N ASP A 4 -1.53 5.29 17.53
CA ASP A 4 -0.11 5.14 17.27
C ASP A 4 0.13 4.75 15.81
N ARG A 5 1.40 4.86 15.38
CA ARG A 5 1.77 4.63 13.97
C ARG A 5 1.48 3.21 13.53
N GLN A 6 1.72 2.23 14.41
CA GLN A 6 1.48 0.83 14.08
C GLN A 6 0.01 0.52 13.89
N THR A 7 -0.86 1.09 14.75
CA THR A 7 -2.29 0.89 14.63
C THR A 7 -2.82 1.47 13.33
N ILE A 8 -2.37 2.67 12.97
CA ILE A 8 -2.75 3.31 11.71
C ILE A 8 -2.28 2.46 10.52
N ALA A 9 -1.03 2.04 10.54
CA ALA A 9 -0.46 1.23 9.46
C ALA A 9 -1.24 -0.06 9.26
N LYS A 10 -1.56 -0.76 10.35
CA LYS A 10 -2.31 -2.01 10.29
C LYS A 10 -3.71 -1.81 9.74
N ARG A 11 -4.41 -0.78 10.18
CA ARG A 11 -5.78 -0.50 9.71
C ARG A 11 -5.82 -0.20 8.22
N TYR A 12 -5.00 0.75 7.78
CA TYR A 12 -5.00 1.16 6.38
C TYR A 12 -4.38 0.12 5.48
N GLY A 13 -3.31 -0.53 5.93
CA GLY A 13 -2.67 -1.60 5.17
C GLY A 13 -3.59 -2.78 4.94
N LYS A 14 -4.31 -3.20 5.97
CA LYS A 14 -5.27 -4.29 5.86
C LYS A 14 -6.45 -3.92 4.96
N ALA A 15 -7.00 -2.71 5.14
CA ALA A 15 -8.10 -2.25 4.31
C ALA A 15 -7.69 -2.17 2.84
N LEU A 16 -6.49 -1.68 2.57
CA LEU A 16 -5.96 -1.63 1.22
C LEU A 16 -5.81 -3.02 0.63
N PHE A 17 -5.26 -3.95 1.42
CA PHE A 17 -5.09 -5.34 0.99
C PHE A 17 -6.42 -5.98 0.60
N GLU A 18 -7.46 -5.78 1.40
CA GLU A 18 -8.79 -6.32 1.13
C GLU A 18 -9.39 -5.73 -0.16
N VAL A 19 -9.27 -4.41 -0.35
CA VAL A 19 -9.78 -3.75 -1.56
C VAL A 19 -9.04 -4.25 -2.81
N VAL A 20 -7.74 -4.40 -2.72
CA VAL A 20 -6.90 -4.87 -3.82
C VAL A 20 -7.28 -6.29 -4.24
N GLN A 21 -7.57 -7.16 -3.27
CA GLN A 21 -8.02 -8.52 -3.55
C GLN A 21 -9.40 -8.54 -4.19
N GLU A 22 -10.32 -7.73 -3.67
CA GLU A 22 -11.67 -7.65 -4.18
C GLU A 22 -11.70 -7.16 -5.63
N LYS A 23 -10.87 -6.18 -5.95
CA LYS A 23 -10.83 -5.59 -7.30
C LYS A 23 -9.83 -6.27 -8.24
N ASP A 24 -9.04 -7.20 -7.74
CA ASP A 24 -8.03 -7.94 -8.49
C ASP A 24 -7.02 -7.01 -9.18
N VAL A 25 -6.52 -6.02 -8.42
CA VAL A 25 -5.56 -5.03 -8.92
C VAL A 25 -4.25 -5.03 -8.13
N ARG A 26 -3.92 -6.17 -7.51
CA ARG A 26 -2.76 -6.26 -6.61
C ARG A 26 -1.45 -5.89 -7.29
N SER A 27 -1.19 -6.43 -8.47
CA SER A 27 0.06 -6.15 -9.19
C SER A 27 0.24 -4.68 -9.49
N ASP A 28 -0.83 -4.04 -9.96
CA ASP A 28 -0.78 -2.62 -10.29
C ASP A 28 -0.52 -1.76 -9.06
N VAL A 29 -1.23 -2.04 -7.97
CA VAL A 29 -1.08 -1.26 -6.73
C VAL A 29 0.30 -1.48 -6.13
N LEU A 30 0.83 -2.71 -6.15
CA LEU A 30 2.18 -2.98 -5.65
C LEU A 30 3.23 -2.15 -6.38
N LEU A 31 3.16 -2.10 -7.71
CA LEU A 31 4.09 -1.32 -8.51
C LEU A 31 3.94 0.18 -8.25
N GLU A 32 2.71 0.67 -8.18
CA GLU A 32 2.44 2.07 -7.94
C GLU A 32 2.94 2.54 -6.58
N LEU A 33 2.70 1.75 -5.54
CA LEU A 33 3.17 2.08 -4.20
C LEU A 33 4.68 1.98 -4.08
N ALA A 34 5.31 1.05 -4.80
CA ALA A 34 6.77 0.96 -4.84
C ALA A 34 7.37 2.21 -5.47
N GLU A 35 6.78 2.72 -6.54
CA GLU A 35 7.24 3.97 -7.17
C GLU A 35 7.05 5.16 -6.24
N ILE A 36 5.92 5.25 -5.56
CA ILE A 36 5.65 6.33 -4.61
C ILE A 36 6.66 6.28 -3.47
N LYS A 37 6.97 5.09 -2.95
CA LYS A 37 7.96 4.94 -1.89
C LYS A 37 9.33 5.42 -2.34
N LYS A 38 9.73 5.12 -3.57
CA LYS A 38 11.00 5.59 -4.12
C LYS A 38 11.05 7.11 -4.17
N ILE A 39 9.95 7.75 -4.56
CA ILE A 39 9.87 9.21 -4.61
C ILE A 39 10.05 9.80 -3.20
N ILE A 40 9.37 9.23 -2.21
CA ILE A 40 9.45 9.68 -0.82
C ILE A 40 10.87 9.50 -0.28
N ASP A 41 11.48 8.36 -0.54
CA ASP A 41 12.84 8.06 -0.06
C ASP A 41 13.89 8.95 -0.71
N ALA A 42 13.69 9.30 -1.99
CA ALA A 42 14.59 10.18 -2.73
C ALA A 42 14.46 11.64 -2.31
N GLU A 43 13.32 12.03 -1.73
CA GLU A 43 13.06 13.41 -1.31
C GLU A 43 12.62 13.44 0.15
N PRO A 44 13.60 13.50 1.08
CA PRO A 44 13.28 13.49 2.52
C PRO A 44 12.40 14.66 2.98
N LYS A 45 12.36 15.74 2.20
CA LYS A 45 11.57 16.91 2.53
C LYS A 45 10.08 16.74 2.19
N PHE A 46 9.72 15.66 1.50
CA PHE A 46 8.34 15.44 1.07
C PHE A 46 7.38 15.42 2.26
N ILE A 47 7.66 14.61 3.28
CA ILE A 47 6.79 14.52 4.45
C ILE A 47 6.77 15.85 5.21
N THR A 48 7.90 16.52 5.32
CA THR A 48 7.97 17.85 5.95
C THR A 48 7.06 18.84 5.22
N PHE A 49 7.12 18.83 3.89
CA PHE A 49 6.25 19.67 3.06
C PHE A 49 4.78 19.35 3.30
N MET A 50 4.43 18.07 3.30
CA MET A 50 3.03 17.64 3.42
C MET A 50 2.45 17.86 4.81
N THR A 51 3.30 17.93 5.84
CA THR A 51 2.84 18.12 7.21
C THR A 51 3.05 19.55 7.73
N SER A 52 3.64 20.43 6.94
CA SER A 52 3.92 21.80 7.36
C SER A 52 2.65 22.65 7.40
N PRO A 53 2.34 23.30 8.53
CA PRO A 53 1.17 24.16 8.60
C PRO A 53 1.32 25.47 7.81
N SER A 54 2.54 25.83 7.41
CA SER A 54 2.78 27.04 6.64
C SER A 54 2.55 26.86 5.13
N ILE A 55 2.38 25.62 4.67
CA ILE A 55 2.11 25.31 3.26
C ILE A 55 0.60 25.23 3.05
N LYS A 56 0.12 25.84 1.97
CA LYS A 56 -1.32 25.84 1.66
C LYS A 56 -1.81 24.45 1.29
N GLN A 57 -3.05 24.16 1.65
CA GLN A 57 -3.69 22.89 1.30
C GLN A 57 -3.70 22.66 -0.21
N GLU A 58 -3.92 23.72 -0.97
CA GLU A 58 -3.92 23.62 -2.44
C GLU A 58 -2.59 23.10 -2.99
N ASP A 59 -1.49 23.58 -2.42
CA ASP A 59 -0.15 23.17 -2.84
C ASP A 59 0.10 21.71 -2.48
N LYS A 60 -0.36 21.28 -1.31
CA LYS A 60 -0.25 19.89 -0.87
C LYS A 60 -1.06 18.96 -1.76
N LEU A 61 -2.28 19.35 -2.10
CA LEU A 61 -3.13 18.57 -3.02
C LEU A 61 -2.50 18.46 -4.40
N ALA A 62 -1.90 19.55 -4.89
CA ALA A 62 -1.21 19.53 -6.18
C ALA A 62 -0.05 18.53 -6.16
N MET A 63 0.68 18.44 -5.05
CA MET A 63 1.77 17.49 -4.90
C MET A 63 1.24 16.04 -4.92
N ILE A 64 0.14 15.78 -4.22
CA ILE A 64 -0.48 14.45 -4.21
C ILE A 64 -0.93 14.07 -5.63
N LYS A 65 -1.56 14.97 -6.35
CA LYS A 65 -1.97 14.72 -7.73
C LYS A 65 -0.77 14.43 -8.63
N HIS A 66 0.33 15.13 -8.41
CA HIS A 66 1.55 14.89 -9.18
C HIS A 66 2.09 13.48 -8.93
N ILE A 67 2.13 13.06 -7.67
CA ILE A 67 2.64 11.73 -7.28
C ILE A 67 1.72 10.61 -7.79
N THR A 68 0.40 10.84 -7.78
CA THR A 68 -0.57 9.82 -8.18
C THR A 68 -0.94 9.89 -9.66
N ASP A 69 -0.28 10.75 -10.43
CA ASP A 69 -0.54 10.86 -11.86
C ASP A 69 -0.26 9.53 -12.56
N GLY A 70 -1.26 9.02 -13.25
CA GLY A 70 -1.15 7.72 -13.90
C GLY A 70 -1.39 6.53 -12.99
N ALA A 71 -1.59 6.74 -11.70
CA ALA A 71 -1.87 5.65 -10.77
C ALA A 71 -3.33 5.22 -10.84
N SER A 72 -3.60 3.99 -10.39
CA SER A 72 -4.97 3.47 -10.34
C SER A 72 -5.82 4.24 -9.34
N GLU A 73 -7.13 4.07 -9.46
CA GLU A 73 -8.09 4.68 -8.55
C GLU A 73 -7.86 4.26 -7.10
N VAL A 74 -7.50 3.00 -6.87
CA VAL A 74 -7.25 2.48 -5.52
C VAL A 74 -6.10 3.23 -4.85
N THR A 75 -4.98 3.38 -5.55
CA THR A 75 -3.80 4.09 -5.02
C THR A 75 -4.11 5.56 -4.81
N THR A 76 -4.76 6.20 -5.76
CA THR A 76 -5.14 7.62 -5.66
C THR A 76 -6.05 7.85 -4.46
N ASN A 77 -7.06 7.01 -4.29
CA ASN A 77 -7.99 7.11 -3.15
C ASN A 77 -7.28 6.91 -1.82
N LEU A 78 -6.31 6.02 -1.75
CA LEU A 78 -5.53 5.81 -0.53
C LEU A 78 -4.80 7.09 -0.12
N LEU A 79 -4.10 7.72 -1.05
CA LEU A 79 -3.35 8.93 -0.75
C LEU A 79 -4.28 10.10 -0.38
N ASP A 80 -5.38 10.25 -1.11
CA ASP A 80 -6.38 11.28 -0.81
C ASP A 80 -6.96 11.09 0.59
N MET A 81 -7.27 9.86 0.96
CA MET A 81 -7.83 9.56 2.28
C MET A 81 -6.84 9.83 3.39
N LEU A 82 -5.59 9.41 3.23
CA LEU A 82 -4.55 9.69 4.23
C LEU A 82 -4.33 11.20 4.40
N PHE A 83 -4.36 11.93 3.30
CA PHE A 83 -4.24 13.39 3.35
C PHE A 83 -5.41 14.02 4.08
N ASP A 84 -6.64 13.62 3.74
CA ASP A 84 -7.86 14.17 4.34
C ASP A 84 -7.92 13.96 5.85
N TYR A 85 -7.42 12.83 6.32
CA TYR A 85 -7.41 12.52 7.76
C TYR A 85 -6.15 13.00 8.47
N GLY A 86 -5.27 13.73 7.77
CA GLY A 86 -4.04 14.23 8.37
C GLY A 86 -3.04 13.15 8.70
N ARG A 87 -3.07 12.05 7.96
CA ARG A 87 -2.24 10.86 8.23
C ARG A 87 -1.23 10.57 7.11
N ILE A 88 -0.94 11.57 6.28
CA ILE A 88 -0.02 11.37 5.16
C ILE A 88 1.40 11.00 5.63
N ALA A 89 1.80 11.42 6.83
CA ALA A 89 3.09 11.05 7.40
C ALA A 89 3.21 9.55 7.67
N ASN A 90 2.08 8.83 7.69
CA ASN A 90 2.05 7.39 7.92
C ASN A 90 2.07 6.58 6.62
N LEU A 91 2.19 7.25 5.47
CA LEU A 91 2.10 6.58 4.17
C LEU A 91 3.11 5.44 4.02
N GLU A 92 4.37 5.66 4.39
CA GLU A 92 5.39 4.60 4.30
C GLU A 92 5.05 3.41 5.18
N ASP A 93 4.55 3.66 6.39
CA ASP A 93 4.16 2.59 7.31
C ASP A 93 3.01 1.76 6.72
N VAL A 94 2.06 2.42 6.06
CA VAL A 94 0.94 1.75 5.39
C VAL A 94 1.45 0.90 4.23
N ILE A 95 2.35 1.44 3.43
CA ILE A 95 2.95 0.70 2.32
C ILE A 95 3.70 -0.54 2.82
N ASP A 96 4.48 -0.39 3.89
CA ASP A 96 5.24 -1.49 4.47
C ASP A 96 4.31 -2.59 4.98
N GLU A 97 3.21 -2.23 5.64
CA GLU A 97 2.24 -3.22 6.13
C GLU A 97 1.53 -3.91 4.97
N PHE A 98 1.16 -3.17 3.94
CA PHE A 98 0.57 -3.73 2.73
C PHE A 98 1.52 -4.74 2.08
N ASN A 99 2.80 -4.39 1.96
CA ASN A 99 3.82 -5.29 1.41
C ASN A 99 3.97 -6.55 2.25
N ARG A 100 3.95 -6.41 3.57
CA ARG A 100 4.04 -7.55 4.47
C ARG A 100 2.87 -8.51 4.28
N LEU A 101 1.66 -7.98 4.18
CA LEU A 101 0.45 -8.78 3.96
C LEU A 101 0.50 -9.50 2.61
N ASN A 102 0.99 -8.83 1.57
CA ASN A 102 1.14 -9.45 0.26
C ASN A 102 2.17 -10.57 0.27
N ASP A 103 3.29 -10.38 0.97
CA ASP A 103 4.31 -11.41 1.09
C ASP A 103 3.76 -12.65 1.78
N GLU A 104 3.01 -12.47 2.85
CA GLU A 104 2.37 -13.58 3.55
C GLU A 104 1.36 -14.30 2.66
N PHE A 105 0.58 -13.54 1.92
CA PHE A 105 -0.41 -14.09 1.00
C PHE A 105 0.27 -14.92 -0.10
N GLU A 106 1.34 -14.41 -0.69
CA GLU A 106 2.07 -15.12 -1.74
C GLU A 106 2.69 -16.42 -1.22
N LYS A 107 3.25 -16.38 -0.02
CA LYS A 107 3.79 -17.60 0.61
C LYS A 107 2.71 -18.65 0.81
N THR A 108 1.54 -18.24 1.28
CA THR A 108 0.41 -19.14 1.49
C THR A 108 -0.04 -19.77 0.18
N VAL A 109 -0.14 -18.98 -0.89
CA VAL A 109 -0.53 -19.46 -2.21
C VAL A 109 0.48 -20.47 -2.73
N ARG A 110 1.77 -20.18 -2.61
CA ARG A 110 2.84 -21.10 -3.04
C ARG A 110 2.77 -22.45 -2.32
N VAL A 111 2.57 -22.41 -1.01
CA VAL A 111 2.46 -23.64 -0.22
C VAL A 111 1.26 -24.46 -0.68
N LYS A 112 0.12 -23.85 -0.89
CA LYS A 112 -1.08 -24.53 -1.36
C LYS A 112 -0.90 -25.16 -2.73
N VAL A 113 -0.26 -24.44 -3.65
CA VAL A 113 0.01 -24.97 -4.99
C VAL A 113 0.96 -26.16 -4.94
N THR A 114 2.04 -26.05 -4.16
CA THR A 114 3.00 -27.14 -3.98
C THR A 114 2.33 -28.38 -3.40
N THR A 115 1.49 -28.21 -2.38
CA THR A 115 0.76 -29.32 -1.75
C THR A 115 -0.18 -30.00 -2.75
N ALA A 116 -0.88 -29.22 -3.57
CA ALA A 116 -1.78 -29.76 -4.58
C ALA A 116 -1.03 -30.58 -5.63
N ILE A 117 0.13 -30.12 -6.07
CA ILE A 117 0.97 -30.84 -7.04
C ILE A 117 1.45 -32.16 -6.43
N GLU A 118 1.91 -32.17 -5.20
CA GLU A 118 2.36 -33.38 -4.51
C GLU A 118 1.24 -34.41 -4.38
N LEU A 119 0.04 -33.96 -4.04
CA LEU A 119 -1.13 -34.86 -3.94
C LEU A 119 -1.48 -35.48 -5.29
N ASP A 120 -1.42 -34.68 -6.37
CA ASP A 120 -1.69 -35.19 -7.72
C ASP A 120 -0.68 -36.24 -8.14
N GLU A 121 0.60 -36.06 -7.83
CA GLU A 121 1.66 -37.02 -8.13
C GLU A 121 1.45 -38.29 -7.35
N ASP A 122 1.12 -38.23 -6.08
CA ASP A 122 0.82 -39.40 -5.25
C ASP A 122 -0.37 -40.17 -5.80
N GLN A 123 -1.39 -39.48 -6.27
CA GLN A 123 -2.57 -40.11 -6.87
C GLN A 123 -2.22 -40.84 -8.18
N LYS A 124 -1.32 -40.30 -8.97
CA LYS A 124 -0.90 -40.90 -10.24
C LYS A 124 -0.11 -42.17 -10.04
N GLU A 125 0.65 -42.28 -8.97
CA GLU A 125 1.45 -43.48 -8.67
C GLU A 125 0.59 -44.65 -8.24
N LYS A 126 -0.63 -44.43 -7.85
CA LYS A 126 -1.56 -45.50 -7.49
C LYS A 126 -2.33 -46.01 -8.69
#